data_4ea3cf8e404baf8e2e201150f19bda70
#
_entry.id   4ea3cf8e404baf8e2e201150f19bda70
#
_cell.length_a   1.000
_cell.length_b   1.000
_cell.length_c   1.000
_cell.angle_alpha   90.00
_cell.angle_beta   90.00
_cell.angle_gamma   90.00
#
_symmetry.space_group_name_H-M   'P 1'
#
loop_
_entity.id
_entity.type
_entity.pdbx_description
1 polymer ?
#
loop_
_entity_poly.entity_id
_entity_poly.type
_entity_poly.pdbx_seq_one_letter_code
_entity_poly.pdbx_strand_id
1 'polypeptide(L)'
;EYVSVLASDSMQGRMTASPGERMAAEYIAQEFKSIGLAPAGQQNFYQPIIVPNMRVANQSTMLMIADTILTLFTDFYPVSMSTNRGQYSGETINIGYGIADDGLKHNDYRGKELEGKAVLLNIGIPGGSHPNNEFIGWKDIERRVEYAKSKGVLAVILYTTDSTAAPSGTLAKRSANSGIPVVYSNKNLGTITSTVSKIIIDILMLSTNGQNVLGYIDNGAQNTVIIGAHHDHLGKGRKGGSMEENPTEIHNGADDNASGVAGLLILAKEVKRKPKKYKSNNY
;
A
#
# COMPACT_ATOMS: atom_id res chain seq x y z
N GLU A 1 -26.14 18.51 14.86
CA GLU A 1 -25.20 18.49 16.01
C GLU A 1 -24.09 17.43 15.82
N TYR A 2 -24.41 16.14 15.64
CA TYR A 2 -23.37 15.09 15.47
C TYR A 2 -22.42 15.37 14.28
N VAL A 3 -22.98 15.69 13.12
CA VAL A 3 -22.19 16.04 11.93
C VAL A 3 -21.32 17.26 12.20
N SER A 4 -21.84 18.30 12.84
CA SER A 4 -21.09 19.54 13.12
C SER A 4 -19.88 19.29 14.05
N VAL A 5 -19.97 18.32 14.96
CA VAL A 5 -18.85 17.94 15.82
C VAL A 5 -17.85 17.11 15.04
N LEU A 6 -18.28 16.02 14.40
CA LEU A 6 -17.40 15.09 13.69
C LEU A 6 -16.71 15.74 12.47
N ALA A 7 -17.38 16.65 11.79
CA ALA A 7 -16.81 17.37 10.64
C ALA A 7 -16.18 18.72 11.03
N SER A 8 -15.90 18.96 12.31
CA SER A 8 -15.20 20.17 12.74
C SER A 8 -13.69 20.09 12.49
N ASP A 9 -13.03 21.24 12.35
CA ASP A 9 -11.58 21.34 12.20
C ASP A 9 -10.82 20.74 13.38
N SER A 10 -11.42 20.75 14.59
CA SER A 10 -10.84 20.13 15.79
C SER A 10 -10.61 18.62 15.62
N MET A 11 -11.43 17.96 14.80
CA MET A 11 -11.29 16.53 14.47
C MET A 11 -10.19 16.26 13.40
N GLN A 12 -9.54 17.30 12.87
CA GLN A 12 -8.36 17.19 11.98
C GLN A 12 -8.57 16.28 10.75
N GLY A 13 -9.82 16.18 10.26
CA GLY A 13 -10.16 15.33 9.13
C GLY A 13 -10.04 13.82 9.40
N ARG A 14 -9.95 13.39 10.64
CA ARG A 14 -10.14 12.01 11.14
C ARG A 14 -9.37 10.91 10.38
N MET A 15 -8.16 11.20 9.89
CA MET A 15 -7.39 10.16 9.16
C MET A 15 -7.16 8.95 10.05
N THR A 16 -7.38 7.75 9.51
CA THR A 16 -7.20 6.47 10.23
C THR A 16 -5.89 6.44 11.01
N ALA A 17 -5.92 6.00 12.26
CA ALA A 17 -4.79 5.91 13.18
C ALA A 17 -4.13 7.27 13.52
N SER A 18 -4.80 8.39 13.26
CA SER A 18 -4.35 9.73 13.64
C SER A 18 -4.96 10.20 14.97
N PRO A 19 -4.46 11.31 15.55
CA PRO A 19 -5.13 11.94 16.70
C PRO A 19 -6.59 12.30 16.42
N GLY A 20 -6.90 12.75 15.20
CA GLY A 20 -8.27 13.10 14.79
C GLY A 20 -9.22 11.92 14.79
N GLU A 21 -8.78 10.75 14.32
CA GLU A 21 -9.57 9.52 14.40
C GLU A 21 -9.82 9.10 15.85
N ARG A 22 -8.80 9.19 16.71
CA ARG A 22 -8.97 8.86 18.14
C ARG A 22 -9.98 9.79 18.84
N MET A 23 -9.92 11.09 18.57
CA MET A 23 -10.90 12.06 19.10
C MET A 23 -12.33 11.75 18.63
N ALA A 24 -12.49 11.40 17.35
CA ALA A 24 -13.79 10.99 16.83
C ALA A 24 -14.30 9.69 17.48
N ALA A 25 -13.43 8.70 17.64
CA ALA A 25 -13.78 7.45 18.31
C ALA A 25 -14.16 7.66 19.79
N GLU A 26 -13.45 8.52 20.51
CA GLU A 26 -13.78 8.91 21.89
C GLU A 26 -15.15 9.58 21.97
N TYR A 27 -15.44 10.51 21.06
CA TYR A 27 -16.74 11.17 20.97
C TYR A 27 -17.87 10.16 20.73
N ILE A 28 -17.71 9.24 19.78
CA ILE A 28 -18.69 8.21 19.45
C ILE A 28 -18.91 7.28 20.66
N ALA A 29 -17.85 6.87 21.36
CA ALA A 29 -17.94 6.03 22.55
C ALA A 29 -18.70 6.74 23.70
N GLN A 30 -18.49 8.04 23.87
CA GLN A 30 -19.23 8.85 24.84
C GLN A 30 -20.72 8.92 24.48
N GLU A 31 -21.04 9.12 23.20
CA GLU A 31 -22.42 9.10 22.72
C GLU A 31 -23.08 7.73 22.91
N PHE A 32 -22.40 6.62 22.60
CA PHE A 32 -22.90 5.27 22.88
C PHE A 32 -23.19 5.07 24.36
N LYS A 33 -22.30 5.52 25.23
CA LYS A 33 -22.50 5.47 26.69
C LYS A 33 -23.70 6.32 27.12
N SER A 34 -23.86 7.54 26.57
CA SER A 34 -24.97 8.45 26.90
C SER A 34 -26.34 7.88 26.48
N ILE A 35 -26.36 7.18 25.33
CA ILE A 35 -27.54 6.48 24.81
C ILE A 35 -27.85 5.23 25.68
N GLY A 36 -26.88 4.72 26.45
CA GLY A 36 -27.01 3.54 27.28
C GLY A 36 -26.77 2.22 26.57
N LEU A 37 -25.90 2.22 25.49
CA LEU A 37 -25.43 0.98 24.88
C LEU A 37 -24.48 0.25 25.84
N ALA A 38 -24.47 -1.08 25.75
CA ALA A 38 -23.44 -1.88 26.37
C ALA A 38 -22.16 -1.83 25.50
N PRO A 39 -20.94 -1.80 26.08
CA PRO A 39 -19.72 -1.93 25.35
C PRO A 39 -19.59 -3.32 24.71
N ALA A 40 -19.12 -3.38 23.47
CA ALA A 40 -18.93 -4.62 22.71
C ALA A 40 -17.51 -4.74 22.13
N GLY A 41 -16.62 -3.81 22.43
CA GLY A 41 -15.22 -3.87 22.01
C GLY A 41 -14.35 -4.73 22.94
N GLN A 42 -13.15 -5.04 22.52
CA GLN A 42 -12.14 -5.77 23.32
C GLN A 42 -11.66 -4.93 24.52
N GLN A 43 -11.69 -3.61 24.37
CA GLN A 43 -11.34 -2.64 25.41
C GLN A 43 -12.52 -1.69 25.60
N ASN A 44 -13.53 -2.12 26.37
CA ASN A 44 -14.77 -1.37 26.55
C ASN A 44 -15.51 -1.20 25.20
N PHE A 45 -15.72 0.04 24.71
CA PHE A 45 -16.30 0.29 23.40
C PHE A 45 -15.31 0.12 22.25
N TYR A 46 -14.00 -0.01 22.50
CA TYR A 46 -12.97 0.02 21.48
C TYR A 46 -12.52 -1.38 21.04
N GLN A 47 -12.40 -1.55 19.74
CA GLN A 47 -11.74 -2.69 19.11
C GLN A 47 -10.49 -2.17 18.40
N PRO A 48 -9.29 -2.39 18.96
CA PRO A 48 -8.04 -2.02 18.30
C PRO A 48 -7.88 -2.74 16.97
N ILE A 49 -7.43 -2.00 15.95
CA ILE A 49 -7.08 -2.54 14.63
C ILE A 49 -5.66 -2.15 14.28
N ILE A 50 -4.94 -3.07 13.63
CA ILE A 50 -3.60 -2.79 13.10
C ILE A 50 -3.76 -2.22 11.68
N VAL A 51 -3.30 -0.98 11.50
CA VAL A 51 -3.33 -0.29 10.22
C VAL A 51 -1.93 -0.26 9.63
N PRO A 52 -1.66 -1.00 8.55
CA PRO A 52 -0.40 -0.89 7.82
C PRO A 52 -0.22 0.55 7.34
N ASN A 53 0.90 1.17 7.73
CA ASN A 53 1.13 2.59 7.47
C ASN A 53 2.14 2.83 6.37
N MET A 54 3.30 2.19 6.46
CA MET A 54 4.42 2.43 5.57
C MET A 54 5.25 1.16 5.37
N ARG A 55 5.78 0.98 4.17
CA ARG A 55 6.82 0.00 3.87
C ARG A 55 8.16 0.73 3.82
N VAL A 56 9.17 0.24 4.53
CA VAL A 56 10.51 0.81 4.55
C VAL A 56 11.56 -0.28 4.38
N ALA A 57 12.56 -0.03 3.54
CA ALA A 57 13.70 -0.92 3.43
C ALA A 57 14.57 -0.79 4.69
N ASN A 58 14.85 -1.94 5.32
CA ASN A 58 15.76 -2.02 6.45
C ASN A 58 17.21 -1.91 5.98
N GLN A 59 18.11 -1.50 6.86
CA GLN A 59 19.56 -1.38 6.59
C GLN A 59 20.23 -2.72 6.21
N SER A 60 19.60 -3.84 6.53
CA SER A 60 20.01 -5.18 6.07
C SER A 60 19.74 -5.45 4.59
N THR A 61 18.95 -4.59 3.91
CA THR A 61 18.74 -4.66 2.46
C THR A 61 20.04 -4.36 1.74
N MET A 62 20.50 -5.29 0.91
CA MET A 62 21.83 -5.27 0.29
C MET A 62 21.77 -5.64 -1.18
N LEU A 63 22.58 -4.95 -1.96
CA LEU A 63 22.91 -5.31 -3.34
C LEU A 63 24.43 -5.33 -3.49
N MET A 64 24.96 -6.46 -3.95
CA MET A 64 26.34 -6.61 -4.39
C MET A 64 26.33 -7.04 -5.85
N ILE A 65 27.13 -6.40 -6.67
CA ILE A 65 27.34 -6.74 -8.08
C ILE A 65 28.83 -6.98 -8.29
N ALA A 66 29.21 -8.13 -8.80
CA ALA A 66 30.56 -8.65 -8.72
C ALA A 66 31.05 -8.57 -7.24
N ASP A 67 32.16 -7.93 -6.98
CA ASP A 67 32.73 -7.77 -5.62
C ASP A 67 32.41 -6.40 -5.00
N THR A 68 31.51 -5.62 -5.62
CA THR A 68 31.18 -4.27 -5.15
C THR A 68 29.85 -4.26 -4.43
N ILE A 69 29.87 -3.89 -3.14
CA ILE A 69 28.65 -3.64 -2.35
C ILE A 69 28.18 -2.22 -2.67
N LEU A 70 26.94 -2.09 -3.08
CA LEU A 70 26.30 -0.82 -3.40
C LEU A 70 25.61 -0.25 -2.15
N THR A 71 25.57 1.09 -2.07
CA THR A 71 25.01 1.82 -0.92
C THR A 71 23.49 1.97 -1.10
N LEU A 72 22.73 1.47 -0.10
CA LEU A 72 21.27 1.60 -0.06
C LEU A 72 20.85 3.08 -0.09
N PHE A 73 19.84 3.39 -0.89
CA PHE A 73 19.27 4.71 -1.18
C PHE A 73 20.21 5.69 -1.92
N THR A 74 21.50 5.37 -2.04
CA THR A 74 22.45 6.16 -2.82
C THR A 74 22.69 5.54 -4.19
N ASP A 75 23.04 4.26 -4.22
CA ASP A 75 23.37 3.53 -5.45
C ASP A 75 22.24 2.62 -5.93
N PHE A 76 21.40 2.16 -5.02
CA PHE A 76 20.25 1.30 -5.30
C PHE A 76 19.15 1.45 -4.25
N TYR A 77 17.96 0.95 -4.59
CA TYR A 77 16.84 0.79 -3.66
C TYR A 77 15.87 -0.30 -4.14
N PRO A 78 15.14 -0.98 -3.24
CA PRO A 78 14.07 -1.88 -3.63
C PRO A 78 12.89 -1.09 -4.20
N VAL A 79 12.22 -1.64 -5.22
CA VAL A 79 11.03 -1.03 -5.80
C VAL A 79 9.75 -1.61 -5.18
N SER A 80 8.63 -0.91 -5.33
CA SER A 80 7.36 -1.27 -4.67
C SER A 80 6.88 -2.69 -4.98
N MET A 81 7.14 -3.21 -6.19
CA MET A 81 6.77 -4.57 -6.59
C MET A 81 7.66 -5.67 -5.99
N SER A 82 8.80 -5.32 -5.38
CA SER A 82 9.69 -6.32 -4.75
C SER A 82 8.99 -7.09 -3.65
N THR A 83 9.39 -8.35 -3.44
CA THR A 83 9.04 -9.08 -2.21
C THR A 83 9.47 -8.30 -0.98
N ASN A 84 8.77 -8.50 0.15
CA ASN A 84 9.16 -7.86 1.41
C ASN A 84 10.39 -8.52 2.05
N ARG A 85 10.58 -9.82 1.81
CA ARG A 85 11.74 -10.59 2.27
C ARG A 85 12.15 -11.57 1.19
N GLY A 86 13.44 -11.61 0.91
CA GLY A 86 14.00 -12.53 -0.07
C GLY A 86 15.51 -12.36 -0.19
N GLN A 87 16.14 -13.39 -0.70
CA GLN A 87 17.56 -13.34 -0.98
C GLN A 87 17.85 -14.08 -2.29
N TYR A 88 18.88 -13.64 -2.94
CA TYR A 88 19.46 -14.28 -4.12
C TYR A 88 20.98 -14.19 -4.06
N SER A 89 21.67 -15.21 -4.51
CA SER A 89 23.13 -15.19 -4.72
C SER A 89 23.45 -16.13 -5.86
N GLY A 90 24.04 -15.60 -6.93
CA GLY A 90 24.40 -16.41 -8.09
C GLY A 90 24.63 -15.60 -9.35
N GLU A 91 24.62 -16.30 -10.48
CA GLU A 91 24.82 -15.69 -11.79
C GLU A 91 23.68 -14.74 -12.14
N THR A 92 24.06 -13.60 -12.71
CA THR A 92 23.12 -12.55 -13.15
C THR A 92 23.41 -12.23 -14.61
N ILE A 93 22.41 -12.36 -15.45
CA ILE A 93 22.53 -12.21 -16.92
C ILE A 93 21.82 -10.92 -17.37
N ASN A 94 22.46 -10.16 -18.21
CA ASN A 94 21.83 -9.00 -18.83
C ASN A 94 20.87 -9.45 -19.95
N ILE A 95 19.60 -9.09 -19.81
CA ILE A 95 18.55 -9.37 -20.79
C ILE A 95 18.11 -8.12 -21.57
N GLY A 96 18.92 -7.04 -21.55
CA GLY A 96 18.55 -5.82 -22.24
C GLY A 96 17.26 -5.23 -21.66
N TYR A 97 16.29 -4.96 -22.52
CA TYR A 97 15.01 -4.38 -22.10
C TYR A 97 14.03 -5.40 -21.52
N GLY A 98 14.33 -6.69 -21.62
CA GLY A 98 13.42 -7.75 -21.14
C GLY A 98 12.14 -7.83 -21.95
N ILE A 99 12.20 -7.63 -23.24
CA ILE A 99 11.07 -7.65 -24.18
C ILE A 99 11.09 -8.95 -24.99
N ALA A 100 9.94 -9.59 -25.13
CA ALA A 100 9.71 -10.67 -26.06
C ALA A 100 8.37 -10.45 -26.80
N ASP A 101 8.43 -10.09 -28.04
CA ASP A 101 7.28 -9.74 -28.87
C ASP A 101 7.51 -10.25 -30.30
N ASP A 102 6.73 -11.25 -30.71
CA ASP A 102 6.86 -11.85 -32.04
C ASP A 102 6.38 -10.89 -33.14
N GLY A 103 5.39 -10.04 -32.86
CA GLY A 103 4.88 -9.03 -33.79
C GLY A 103 5.94 -7.98 -34.13
N LEU A 104 6.73 -7.59 -33.14
CA LEU A 104 7.85 -6.67 -33.28
C LEU A 104 9.16 -7.38 -33.66
N LYS A 105 9.15 -8.69 -33.82
CA LYS A 105 10.33 -9.53 -34.11
C LYS A 105 11.49 -9.29 -33.12
N HIS A 106 11.17 -8.95 -31.89
CA HIS A 106 12.12 -8.63 -30.83
C HIS A 106 12.05 -9.67 -29.72
N ASN A 107 13.19 -10.23 -29.32
CA ASN A 107 13.24 -11.22 -28.25
C ASN A 107 14.59 -11.17 -27.52
N ASP A 108 14.60 -10.48 -26.39
CA ASP A 108 15.77 -10.32 -25.51
C ASP A 108 16.15 -11.61 -24.77
N TYR A 109 15.28 -12.61 -24.77
CA TYR A 109 15.44 -13.88 -24.08
C TYR A 109 16.02 -14.98 -24.96
N ARG A 110 16.10 -14.74 -26.27
CA ARG A 110 16.55 -15.76 -27.23
C ARG A 110 17.96 -16.26 -26.90
N GLY A 111 18.11 -17.59 -26.76
CA GLY A 111 19.39 -18.25 -26.49
C GLY A 111 19.94 -18.01 -25.08
N LYS A 112 19.14 -17.51 -24.14
CA LYS A 112 19.55 -17.32 -22.76
C LYS A 112 18.92 -18.37 -21.84
N GLU A 113 19.74 -19.01 -21.02
CA GLU A 113 19.29 -19.90 -19.93
C GLU A 113 19.19 -19.07 -18.66
N LEU A 114 17.95 -18.82 -18.21
CA LEU A 114 17.64 -17.88 -17.14
C LEU A 114 17.09 -18.56 -15.87
N GLU A 115 16.74 -19.83 -15.97
CA GLU A 115 16.19 -20.57 -14.84
C GLU A 115 17.16 -20.57 -13.65
N GLY A 116 16.66 -20.20 -12.48
CA GLY A 116 17.45 -20.13 -11.25
C GLY A 116 18.38 -18.91 -11.15
N LYS A 117 18.39 -18.02 -12.12
CA LYS A 117 19.32 -16.88 -12.19
C LYS A 117 18.64 -15.55 -11.89
N ALA A 118 19.44 -14.53 -11.63
CA ALA A 118 18.98 -13.15 -11.65
C ALA A 118 19.18 -12.51 -13.04
N VAL A 119 18.51 -11.40 -13.26
CA VAL A 119 18.70 -10.63 -14.51
C VAL A 119 18.95 -9.15 -14.24
N LEU A 120 19.77 -8.55 -15.12
CA LEU A 120 19.84 -7.10 -15.31
C LEU A 120 18.81 -6.72 -16.38
N LEU A 121 17.91 -5.80 -16.08
CA LEU A 121 16.84 -5.36 -16.97
C LEU A 121 16.87 -3.82 -17.10
N ASN A 122 17.07 -3.34 -18.32
CA ASN A 122 16.98 -1.92 -18.62
C ASN A 122 15.52 -1.46 -18.64
N ILE A 123 15.17 -0.48 -17.81
CA ILE A 123 13.80 0.05 -17.72
C ILE A 123 13.34 0.87 -18.92
N GLY A 124 14.27 1.33 -19.79
CA GLY A 124 13.94 1.96 -21.05
C GLY A 124 13.22 1.02 -22.03
N ILE A 125 13.00 1.50 -23.24
CA ILE A 125 12.53 0.70 -24.37
C ILE A 125 13.36 1.06 -25.62
N PRO A 126 13.50 0.16 -26.58
CA PRO A 126 14.20 0.47 -27.84
C PRO A 126 13.61 1.72 -28.48
N GLY A 127 14.46 2.64 -28.94
CA GLY A 127 14.05 3.90 -29.59
C GLY A 127 13.48 4.97 -28.63
N GLY A 128 13.48 4.74 -27.32
CA GLY A 128 13.06 5.73 -26.30
C GLY A 128 11.54 5.86 -26.13
N SER A 129 11.11 6.70 -25.21
CA SER A 129 9.72 6.79 -24.72
C SER A 129 8.79 7.68 -25.56
N HIS A 130 9.03 7.85 -26.87
CA HIS A 130 8.14 8.61 -27.74
C HIS A 130 6.76 7.93 -27.88
N PRO A 131 5.63 8.66 -27.87
CA PRO A 131 4.28 8.08 -27.94
C PRO A 131 4.03 7.18 -29.18
N ASN A 132 4.68 7.47 -30.29
CA ASN A 132 4.55 6.69 -31.54
C ASN A 132 5.57 5.55 -31.65
N ASN A 133 6.32 5.26 -30.59
CA ASN A 133 7.27 4.15 -30.59
C ASN A 133 6.52 2.83 -30.59
N GLU A 134 6.87 1.91 -31.48
CA GLU A 134 6.26 0.58 -31.57
C GLU A 134 6.38 -0.25 -30.28
N PHE A 135 7.42 0.02 -29.46
CA PHE A 135 7.65 -0.62 -28.17
C PHE A 135 6.92 0.06 -26.99
N ILE A 136 6.10 1.10 -27.24
CA ILE A 136 5.47 1.87 -26.16
C ILE A 136 4.62 1.02 -25.21
N GLY A 137 3.99 -0.05 -25.68
CA GLY A 137 3.25 -1.03 -24.90
C GLY A 137 4.10 -1.86 -23.94
N TRP A 138 5.43 -1.82 -24.10
CA TRP A 138 6.39 -2.49 -23.22
C TRP A 138 7.01 -1.57 -22.17
N LYS A 139 6.51 -0.35 -22.02
CA LYS A 139 6.97 0.59 -21.01
C LYS A 139 6.64 0.13 -19.57
N ASP A 140 5.66 -0.74 -19.41
CA ASP A 140 5.27 -1.34 -18.13
C ASP A 140 6.37 -2.28 -17.61
N ILE A 141 7.04 -1.85 -16.53
CA ILE A 141 8.12 -2.60 -15.89
C ILE A 141 7.57 -3.84 -15.18
N GLU A 142 6.38 -3.75 -14.55
CA GLU A 142 5.78 -4.89 -13.84
C GLU A 142 5.52 -6.05 -14.79
N ARG A 143 4.97 -5.77 -15.95
CA ARG A 143 4.77 -6.76 -17.02
C ARG A 143 6.08 -7.45 -17.42
N ARG A 144 7.17 -6.69 -17.57
CA ARG A 144 8.49 -7.24 -17.95
C ARG A 144 9.12 -8.07 -16.85
N VAL A 145 8.95 -7.67 -15.58
CA VAL A 145 9.41 -8.44 -14.42
C VAL A 145 8.63 -9.76 -14.30
N GLU A 146 7.32 -9.74 -14.44
CA GLU A 146 6.50 -10.96 -14.41
C GLU A 146 6.84 -11.89 -15.58
N TYR A 147 7.12 -11.34 -16.77
CA TYR A 147 7.57 -12.15 -17.90
C TYR A 147 8.94 -12.79 -17.64
N ALA A 148 9.91 -12.05 -17.08
CA ALA A 148 11.21 -12.61 -16.70
C ALA A 148 11.03 -13.73 -15.65
N LYS A 149 10.20 -13.52 -14.65
CA LYS A 149 9.85 -14.52 -13.63
C LYS A 149 9.24 -15.77 -14.26
N SER A 150 8.38 -15.65 -15.28
CA SER A 150 7.83 -16.80 -16.00
C SER A 150 8.89 -17.65 -16.74
N LYS A 151 10.10 -17.12 -16.91
CA LYS A 151 11.28 -17.83 -17.43
C LYS A 151 12.19 -18.41 -16.34
N GLY A 152 11.69 -18.51 -15.09
CA GLY A 152 12.43 -19.08 -13.96
C GLY A 152 13.43 -18.12 -13.31
N VAL A 153 13.36 -16.81 -13.62
CA VAL A 153 14.21 -15.79 -13.00
C VAL A 153 13.85 -15.63 -11.52
N LEU A 154 14.86 -15.62 -10.64
CA LEU A 154 14.71 -15.55 -9.20
C LEU A 154 14.91 -14.14 -8.60
N ALA A 155 15.53 -13.22 -9.34
CA ALA A 155 15.68 -11.83 -8.91
C ALA A 155 15.89 -10.90 -10.11
N VAL A 156 15.52 -9.61 -9.98
CA VAL A 156 15.68 -8.62 -11.03
C VAL A 156 16.40 -7.39 -10.51
N ILE A 157 17.45 -6.97 -11.20
CA ILE A 157 18.13 -5.70 -10.99
C ILE A 157 17.76 -4.80 -12.16
N LEU A 158 16.95 -3.79 -11.89
CA LEU A 158 16.56 -2.75 -12.84
C LEU A 158 17.64 -1.70 -12.94
N TYR A 159 17.89 -1.21 -14.15
CA TYR A 159 18.80 -0.09 -14.41
C TYR A 159 18.33 0.72 -15.61
N THR A 160 18.96 1.86 -15.89
CA THR A 160 18.76 2.60 -17.13
C THR A 160 20.09 3.02 -17.74
N THR A 161 20.11 3.17 -19.06
CA THR A 161 21.24 3.68 -19.84
C THR A 161 20.91 5.02 -20.51
N ASP A 162 19.70 5.51 -20.37
CA ASP A 162 19.18 6.71 -21.01
C ASP A 162 18.46 7.63 -20.00
N SER A 163 17.73 8.61 -20.51
CA SER A 163 16.96 9.57 -19.72
C SER A 163 15.61 9.02 -19.21
N THR A 164 15.36 7.72 -19.29
CA THR A 164 14.13 7.11 -18.73
C THR A 164 14.08 7.36 -17.23
N ALA A 165 12.95 7.90 -16.77
CA ALA A 165 12.78 8.22 -15.36
C ALA A 165 12.89 6.95 -14.50
N ALA A 166 13.72 7.01 -13.46
CA ALA A 166 13.86 5.95 -12.48
C ALA A 166 12.51 5.65 -11.80
N PRO A 167 12.22 4.40 -11.43
CA PRO A 167 11.06 4.08 -10.62
C PRO A 167 11.15 4.78 -9.27
N SER A 168 9.99 5.03 -8.63
CA SER A 168 9.99 5.65 -7.31
C SER A 168 10.73 4.78 -6.30
N GLY A 169 11.60 5.38 -5.50
CA GLY A 169 12.22 4.77 -4.33
C GLY A 169 11.28 4.69 -3.11
N THR A 170 10.11 5.32 -3.19
CA THR A 170 9.07 5.20 -2.16
C THR A 170 8.32 3.89 -2.33
N LEU A 171 8.32 3.08 -1.29
CA LEU A 171 7.60 1.81 -1.29
C LEU A 171 6.11 2.06 -1.02
N ALA A 172 5.27 1.79 -2.00
CA ALA A 172 3.82 1.93 -1.85
C ALA A 172 3.29 0.99 -0.75
N LYS A 173 2.30 1.46 0.01
CA LYS A 173 1.61 0.66 1.04
C LYS A 173 1.05 -0.65 0.49
N ARG A 174 0.41 -0.57 -0.67
CA ARG A 174 -0.14 -1.69 -1.41
C ARG A 174 0.49 -1.67 -2.80
N SER A 175 1.09 -2.76 -3.17
CA SER A 175 1.70 -2.96 -4.48
C SER A 175 1.55 -4.43 -4.84
N ALA A 176 1.47 -4.73 -6.11
CA ALA A 176 1.63 -6.09 -6.59
C ALA A 176 2.99 -6.61 -6.08
N ASN A 177 2.98 -7.76 -5.43
CA ASN A 177 4.19 -8.40 -4.96
C ASN A 177 4.63 -9.44 -5.99
N SER A 178 5.75 -9.19 -6.65
CA SER A 178 6.30 -10.12 -7.65
C SER A 178 6.71 -11.48 -7.06
N GLY A 179 6.84 -11.57 -5.73
CA GLY A 179 7.30 -12.78 -5.04
C GLY A 179 8.81 -13.01 -5.11
N ILE A 180 9.55 -12.17 -5.85
CA ILE A 180 11.01 -12.22 -5.99
C ILE A 180 11.64 -10.88 -5.62
N PRO A 181 12.94 -10.83 -5.27
CA PRO A 181 13.70 -9.61 -5.11
C PRO A 181 13.71 -8.76 -6.40
N VAL A 182 13.30 -7.49 -6.30
CA VAL A 182 13.40 -6.51 -7.39
C VAL A 182 13.98 -5.21 -6.84
N VAL A 183 15.12 -4.80 -7.37
CA VAL A 183 15.81 -3.57 -6.97
C VAL A 183 16.07 -2.71 -8.21
N TYR A 184 16.15 -1.40 -8.00
CA TYR A 184 16.67 -0.47 -9.02
C TYR A 184 18.05 0.01 -8.60
N SER A 185 18.97 0.03 -9.56
CA SER A 185 20.31 0.62 -9.39
C SER A 185 20.45 1.84 -10.32
N ASN A 186 20.99 2.94 -9.79
CA ASN A 186 21.32 4.12 -10.57
C ASN A 186 22.66 4.00 -11.31
N LYS A 187 23.36 2.88 -11.17
CA LYS A 187 24.58 2.60 -11.92
C LYS A 187 24.25 2.18 -13.35
N ASN A 188 25.05 2.61 -14.29
CA ASN A 188 24.95 2.11 -15.66
C ASN A 188 25.50 0.67 -15.72
N LEU A 189 24.60 -0.29 -15.83
CA LEU A 189 24.91 -1.72 -15.91
C LEU A 189 24.84 -2.26 -17.35
N GLY A 190 24.64 -1.39 -18.34
CA GLY A 190 24.40 -1.78 -19.74
C GLY A 190 25.55 -2.49 -20.42
N THR A 191 26.78 -2.29 -19.95
CA THR A 191 27.99 -2.94 -20.50
C THR A 191 28.25 -4.33 -19.92
N ILE A 192 27.54 -4.70 -18.85
CA ILE A 192 27.66 -6.02 -18.23
C ILE A 192 26.83 -7.01 -19.03
N THR A 193 27.44 -8.08 -19.52
CA THR A 193 26.72 -9.20 -20.17
C THR A 193 26.32 -10.28 -19.18
N SER A 194 27.22 -10.62 -18.25
CA SER A 194 27.00 -11.56 -17.15
C SER A 194 27.91 -11.21 -15.98
N THR A 195 27.44 -11.45 -14.76
CA THR A 195 28.19 -11.22 -13.53
C THR A 195 27.64 -12.12 -12.42
N VAL A 196 28.23 -12.05 -11.23
CA VAL A 196 27.63 -12.61 -10.00
C VAL A 196 27.02 -11.48 -9.19
N SER A 197 25.82 -11.69 -8.65
CA SER A 197 25.23 -10.75 -7.72
C SER A 197 24.74 -11.43 -6.45
N LYS A 198 24.67 -10.63 -5.38
CA LYS A 198 23.98 -11.00 -4.14
C LYS A 198 22.98 -9.92 -3.79
N ILE A 199 21.76 -10.32 -3.55
CA ILE A 199 20.64 -9.44 -3.24
C ILE A 199 20.02 -9.93 -1.94
N ILE A 200 19.82 -9.04 -0.99
CA ILE A 200 19.04 -9.29 0.22
C ILE A 200 17.96 -8.20 0.29
N ILE A 201 16.73 -8.62 0.37
CA ILE A 201 15.58 -7.73 0.59
C ILE A 201 15.05 -7.96 2.00
N ASP A 202 15.00 -6.88 2.77
CA ASP A 202 14.36 -6.84 4.08
C ASP A 202 13.54 -5.54 4.18
N ILE A 203 12.26 -5.63 3.82
CA ILE A 203 11.31 -4.52 3.86
C ILE A 203 10.40 -4.73 5.07
N LEU A 204 10.42 -3.77 5.97
CA LEU A 204 9.57 -3.73 7.14
C LEU A 204 8.23 -3.08 6.78
N MET A 205 7.16 -3.68 7.28
CA MET A 205 5.84 -3.07 7.30
C MET A 205 5.65 -2.37 8.65
N LEU A 206 5.73 -1.06 8.66
CA LEU A 206 5.37 -0.27 9.83
C LEU A 206 3.86 -0.17 9.93
N SER A 207 3.35 -0.28 11.14
CA SER A 207 1.93 -0.22 11.43
C SER A 207 1.65 0.81 12.51
N THR A 208 0.45 1.37 12.47
CA THR A 208 -0.12 2.19 13.54
C THR A 208 -1.41 1.55 14.02
N ASN A 209 -1.86 1.93 15.21
CA ASN A 209 -3.11 1.43 15.75
C ASN A 209 -4.23 2.43 15.47
N GLY A 210 -5.25 1.97 14.76
CA GLY A 210 -6.56 2.59 14.69
C GLY A 210 -7.53 1.84 15.61
N GLN A 211 -8.81 2.24 15.60
CA GLN A 211 -9.81 1.58 16.43
C GLN A 211 -11.21 1.66 15.82
N ASN A 212 -11.97 0.59 15.94
CA ASN A 212 -13.41 0.63 15.76
C ASN A 212 -14.08 0.94 17.11
N VAL A 213 -15.30 1.50 17.05
CA VAL A 213 -16.14 1.74 18.23
C VAL A 213 -17.38 0.87 18.12
N LEU A 214 -17.59 -0.01 19.09
CA LEU A 214 -18.69 -0.98 19.10
C LEU A 214 -19.58 -0.80 20.32
N GLY A 215 -20.87 -0.62 20.07
CA GLY A 215 -21.91 -0.60 21.09
C GLY A 215 -22.93 -1.71 20.82
N TYR A 216 -23.55 -2.23 21.86
CA TYR A 216 -24.50 -3.33 21.78
C TYR A 216 -25.82 -3.01 22.49
N ILE A 217 -26.92 -3.41 21.86
CA ILE A 217 -28.26 -3.36 22.42
C ILE A 217 -28.80 -4.78 22.45
N ASP A 218 -28.96 -5.32 23.67
CA ASP A 218 -29.58 -6.62 23.85
C ASP A 218 -31.11 -6.47 23.91
N ASN A 219 -31.80 -7.07 22.97
CA ASN A 219 -33.23 -7.15 22.87
C ASN A 219 -33.76 -8.58 23.13
N GLY A 220 -32.89 -9.50 23.58
CA GLY A 220 -33.23 -10.91 23.85
C GLY A 220 -33.53 -11.72 22.58
N ALA A 221 -33.11 -11.27 21.40
CA ALA A 221 -33.31 -11.96 20.14
C ALA A 221 -32.19 -12.98 19.87
N GLN A 222 -32.53 -14.05 19.12
CA GLN A 222 -31.52 -15.06 18.70
C GLN A 222 -30.56 -14.56 17.65
N ASN A 223 -31.00 -13.63 16.82
CA ASN A 223 -30.20 -13.08 15.72
C ASN A 223 -29.70 -11.69 16.06
N THR A 224 -28.50 -11.39 15.61
CA THR A 224 -27.87 -10.08 15.73
C THR A 224 -27.82 -9.40 14.37
N VAL A 225 -28.17 -8.12 14.34
CA VAL A 225 -28.02 -7.24 13.18
C VAL A 225 -26.87 -6.29 13.46
N ILE A 226 -25.90 -6.22 12.57
CA ILE A 226 -24.79 -5.27 12.65
C ILE A 226 -25.08 -4.10 11.73
N ILE A 227 -24.97 -2.87 12.27
CA ILE A 227 -25.12 -1.63 11.54
C ILE A 227 -23.81 -0.86 11.71
N GLY A 228 -23.19 -0.45 10.60
CA GLY A 228 -21.89 0.20 10.61
C GLY A 228 -21.87 1.51 9.83
N ALA A 229 -21.01 2.43 10.28
CA ALA A 229 -20.61 3.62 9.57
C ALA A 229 -19.14 3.88 9.85
N HIS A 230 -18.34 4.19 8.81
CA HIS A 230 -16.95 4.56 9.06
C HIS A 230 -16.86 5.99 9.60
N HIS A 231 -15.97 6.20 10.57
CA HIS A 231 -15.79 7.50 11.21
C HIS A 231 -14.49 8.19 10.81
N ASP A 232 -13.61 7.48 10.10
CA ASP A 232 -12.38 8.03 9.56
C ASP A 232 -12.61 8.77 8.23
N HIS A 233 -11.64 9.64 7.85
CA HIS A 233 -11.64 10.34 6.58
C HIS A 233 -10.20 10.66 6.13
N LEU A 234 -9.99 11.59 5.18
CA LEU A 234 -8.71 11.83 4.49
C LEU A 234 -7.64 12.55 5.33
N GLY A 235 -8.02 13.23 6.41
CA GLY A 235 -7.06 14.00 7.23
C GLY A 235 -6.77 15.38 6.67
N LYS A 236 -5.48 15.69 6.46
CA LYS A 236 -5.01 17.02 6.01
C LYS A 236 -4.18 16.89 4.74
N GLY A 237 -4.36 17.88 3.85
CA GLY A 237 -3.56 18.06 2.64
C GLY A 237 -3.70 16.89 1.67
N ARG A 238 -2.64 16.57 0.94
CA ARG A 238 -2.61 15.54 -0.12
C ARG A 238 -2.57 14.09 0.40
N LYS A 239 -2.84 13.87 1.65
CA LYS A 239 -2.86 12.55 2.27
C LYS A 239 -4.18 11.83 1.96
N GLY A 240 -4.19 10.51 2.14
CA GLY A 240 -5.40 9.71 2.02
C GLY A 240 -6.00 9.61 0.60
N GLY A 241 -5.27 10.03 -0.44
CA GLY A 241 -5.76 10.03 -1.82
C GLY A 241 -6.37 11.36 -2.27
N SER A 242 -6.32 12.39 -1.42
CA SER A 242 -6.74 13.76 -1.79
C SER A 242 -5.85 14.33 -2.89
N MET A 243 -6.44 15.14 -3.77
CA MET A 243 -5.73 15.94 -4.78
C MET A 243 -5.43 17.37 -4.28
N GLU A 244 -5.77 17.69 -3.04
CA GLU A 244 -5.52 18.99 -2.43
C GLU A 244 -4.02 19.30 -2.34
N GLU A 245 -3.60 20.45 -2.84
CA GLU A 245 -2.19 20.86 -2.84
C GLU A 245 -1.77 21.56 -1.55
N ASN A 246 -2.71 22.21 -0.86
CA ASN A 246 -2.45 22.85 0.42
C ASN A 246 -2.22 21.81 1.53
N PRO A 247 -1.00 21.69 2.10
CA PRO A 247 -0.69 20.64 3.08
C PRO A 247 -1.42 20.81 4.42
N THR A 248 -2.03 21.95 4.68
CA THR A 248 -2.74 22.27 5.92
C THR A 248 -4.25 22.20 5.80
N GLU A 249 -4.79 22.10 4.59
CA GLU A 249 -6.23 22.00 4.35
C GLU A 249 -6.82 20.77 5.03
N ILE A 250 -7.91 20.97 5.78
CA ILE A 250 -8.58 19.90 6.53
C ILE A 250 -9.74 19.36 5.70
N HIS A 251 -9.71 18.07 5.44
CA HIS A 251 -10.83 17.36 4.82
C HIS A 251 -11.83 16.99 5.90
N ASN A 252 -12.82 17.86 6.12
CA ASN A 252 -13.78 17.73 7.22
C ASN A 252 -14.70 16.50 7.09
N GLY A 253 -15.01 16.05 5.87
CA GLY A 253 -15.76 14.82 5.61
C GLY A 253 -17.15 14.82 6.25
N ALA A 254 -17.95 15.87 6.01
CA ALA A 254 -19.31 15.98 6.56
C ALA A 254 -20.23 14.92 5.98
N ASP A 255 -20.22 14.78 4.65
CA ASP A 255 -20.99 13.76 3.93
C ASP A 255 -20.28 12.40 3.98
N ASP A 256 -18.97 12.38 3.78
CA ASP A 256 -18.10 11.20 3.87
C ASP A 256 -17.23 11.21 5.15
N ASN A 257 -17.62 10.60 6.27
CA ASN A 257 -18.91 9.95 6.47
C ASN A 257 -19.46 10.33 7.86
N ALA A 258 -19.27 11.58 8.30
CA ALA A 258 -19.85 12.07 9.55
C ALA A 258 -21.38 11.95 9.55
N SER A 259 -22.03 12.09 8.40
CA SER A 259 -23.47 11.93 8.22
C SER A 259 -23.94 10.52 8.49
N GLY A 260 -23.21 9.49 8.01
CA GLY A 260 -23.51 8.09 8.29
C GLY A 260 -23.36 7.74 9.77
N VAL A 261 -22.29 8.27 10.43
CA VAL A 261 -22.11 8.10 11.90
C VAL A 261 -23.25 8.79 12.65
N ALA A 262 -23.68 9.99 12.26
CA ALA A 262 -24.80 10.68 12.86
C ALA A 262 -26.10 9.87 12.71
N GLY A 263 -26.34 9.30 11.53
CA GLY A 263 -27.47 8.41 11.27
C GLY A 263 -27.46 7.18 12.19
N LEU A 264 -26.28 6.56 12.35
CA LEU A 264 -26.09 5.41 13.25
C LEU A 264 -26.40 5.78 14.72
N LEU A 265 -25.92 6.91 15.21
CA LEU A 265 -26.17 7.38 16.57
C LEU A 265 -27.67 7.67 16.80
N ILE A 266 -28.34 8.30 15.84
CA ILE A 266 -29.79 8.55 15.91
C ILE A 266 -30.55 7.23 15.92
N LEU A 267 -30.21 6.30 15.05
CA LEU A 267 -30.82 4.98 15.00
C LEU A 267 -30.66 4.21 16.32
N ALA A 268 -29.44 4.19 16.86
CA ALA A 268 -29.15 3.56 18.14
C ALA A 268 -30.02 4.14 19.27
N LYS A 269 -30.18 5.47 19.31
CA LYS A 269 -31.05 6.17 20.27
C LYS A 269 -32.51 5.76 20.12
N GLU A 270 -33.03 5.68 18.88
CA GLU A 270 -34.40 5.26 18.65
C GLU A 270 -34.65 3.78 19.00
N VAL A 271 -33.73 2.89 18.66
CA VAL A 271 -33.83 1.46 19.00
C VAL A 271 -33.79 1.28 20.53
N LYS A 272 -32.91 1.99 21.24
CA LYS A 272 -32.79 1.94 22.68
C LYS A 272 -34.06 2.46 23.39
N ARG A 273 -34.68 3.49 22.80
CA ARG A 273 -35.95 4.06 23.35
C ARG A 273 -37.16 3.12 23.23
N LYS A 274 -37.15 2.24 22.19
CA LYS A 274 -38.29 1.33 21.90
C LYS A 274 -37.86 -0.13 21.78
N PRO A 275 -37.19 -0.72 22.78
CA PRO A 275 -36.53 -2.02 22.64
C PRO A 275 -37.50 -3.18 22.34
N LYS A 276 -38.73 -3.13 22.83
CA LYS A 276 -39.73 -4.19 22.65
C LYS A 276 -40.32 -4.29 21.25
N LYS A 277 -40.05 -3.32 20.35
CA LYS A 277 -40.56 -3.31 18.98
C LYS A 277 -39.68 -4.14 18.05
N TYR A 278 -38.43 -4.37 18.40
CA TYR A 278 -37.44 -5.00 17.55
C TYR A 278 -37.16 -6.43 18.01
N LYS A 279 -37.12 -7.39 17.07
CA LYS A 279 -36.93 -8.81 17.35
C LYS A 279 -35.48 -9.30 17.06
N SER A 280 -34.53 -8.40 16.97
CA SER A 280 -33.11 -8.72 16.79
C SER A 280 -32.24 -7.86 17.70
N ASN A 281 -31.09 -8.39 18.11
CA ASN A 281 -30.05 -7.62 18.79
C ASN A 281 -29.28 -6.80 17.77
N ASN A 282 -28.92 -5.57 18.10
CA ASN A 282 -28.25 -4.63 17.19
C ASN A 282 -26.87 -4.24 17.75
N TYR A 283 -25.89 -4.28 16.90
CA TYR A 283 -24.53 -3.77 17.13
C TYR A 283 -24.32 -2.42 16.48
#